data_2be5f7b611d4bc5a95cdaf6cb3f04f8b
#
_entry.id   2be5f7b611d4bc5a95cdaf6cb3f04f8b
#
_cell.length_a   1.000
_cell.length_b   1.000
_cell.length_c   1.000
_cell.angle_alpha   90.00
_cell.angle_beta   90.00
_cell.angle_gamma   90.00
#
_symmetry.space_group_name_H-M   'P 1'
#
loop_
_entity.id
_entity.type
_entity.pdbx_description
1 polymer ?
#
loop_
_entity_poly.entity_id
_entity_poly.type
_entity_poly.pdbx_seq_one_letter_code
_entity_poly.pdbx_strand_id
1 'polypeptide(L)'
;MFSPKYTKNGSSNPAYESISKIKNEFTSIAAAGGEDGADGIRITGARLQMNEYWDANMRLVSYPRISASFAQKVRKDELRPEATFTVEMVVGSQGYMENAEGAPIVDEDGNQKYELVGLIPMYGDRIDKVKFVCANENVINAVQTNWQNGDTVKASGRLNFTSTYEKVIDEQGFGESIERSRTITVRDIVITGGLPTPLEGEFAYTSDEINKALADRQARLEKDKVNAGSKTKAHQAPQRSSFNLGF
;
A
#
# COMPACT_ATOMS: atom_id res chain seq x y z
N MET A 1 3.77 16.37 -0.21
CA MET A 1 2.84 16.48 0.92
C MET A 1 2.20 17.87 0.85
N PHE A 2 0.89 17.97 0.88
CA PHE A 2 0.18 19.24 0.75
C PHE A 2 -0.94 19.31 1.80
N SER A 3 -1.04 20.44 2.51
CA SER A 3 -2.14 20.75 3.41
C SER A 3 -2.37 22.25 3.37
N PRO A 4 -3.61 22.75 3.31
CA PRO A 4 -3.88 24.18 3.35
C PRO A 4 -3.48 24.76 4.72
N LYS A 5 -2.98 26.02 4.72
CA LYS A 5 -2.53 26.69 5.93
C LYS A 5 -3.66 26.92 6.95
N TYR A 6 -4.87 27.11 6.44
CA TYR A 6 -6.06 27.35 7.27
C TYR A 6 -7.11 26.26 7.02
N THR A 7 -7.87 25.94 8.04
CA THR A 7 -9.06 25.09 7.95
C THR A 7 -10.18 25.81 7.22
N LYS A 8 -11.25 25.10 6.87
CA LYS A 8 -12.45 25.72 6.25
C LYS A 8 -13.06 26.81 7.12
N ASN A 9 -12.86 26.77 8.43
CA ASN A 9 -13.36 27.76 9.40
C ASN A 9 -12.38 28.90 9.66
N GLY A 10 -11.29 29.01 8.89
CA GLY A 10 -10.28 30.09 9.05
C GLY A 10 -9.28 29.89 10.18
N SER A 11 -9.39 28.84 10.98
CA SER A 11 -8.45 28.51 12.04
C SER A 11 -7.16 27.95 11.46
N SER A 12 -6.05 28.06 12.21
CA SER A 12 -4.78 27.40 11.85
C SER A 12 -4.98 25.89 11.68
N ASN A 13 -4.31 25.33 10.68
CA ASN A 13 -4.42 23.90 10.36
C ASN A 13 -3.24 23.14 10.97
N PRO A 14 -3.46 22.31 12.02
CA PRO A 14 -2.37 21.58 12.69
C PRO A 14 -1.57 20.66 11.75
N ALA A 15 -2.21 20.13 10.70
CA ALA A 15 -1.52 19.32 9.71
C ALA A 15 -0.53 20.15 8.87
N TYR A 16 -0.90 21.40 8.52
CA TYR A 16 0.02 22.32 7.85
C TYR A 16 1.21 22.68 8.74
N GLU A 17 0.96 22.99 10.01
CA GLU A 17 2.01 23.32 10.96
C GLU A 17 2.98 22.14 11.16
N SER A 18 2.45 20.94 11.32
CA SER A 18 3.26 19.72 11.43
C SER A 18 4.13 19.49 10.19
N ILE A 19 3.55 19.61 8.98
CA ILE A 19 4.30 19.46 7.73
C ILE A 19 5.38 20.53 7.59
N SER A 20 5.07 21.78 7.98
CA SER A 20 6.03 22.89 7.95
C SER A 20 7.18 22.64 8.92
N LYS A 21 6.88 22.13 10.11
CA LYS A 21 7.90 21.75 11.10
C LYS A 21 8.81 20.63 10.57
N ILE A 22 8.24 19.56 10.00
CA ILE A 22 9.02 18.47 9.38
C ILE A 22 9.96 19.04 8.31
N LYS A 23 9.43 19.90 7.42
CA LYS A 23 10.21 20.48 6.33
C LYS A 23 11.37 21.36 6.81
N ASN A 24 11.16 22.15 7.84
CA ASN A 24 12.10 23.22 8.26
C ASN A 24 13.06 22.78 9.36
N GLU A 25 12.69 21.81 10.18
CA GLU A 25 13.43 21.46 11.39
C GLU A 25 14.05 20.05 11.35
N PHE A 26 13.61 19.18 10.41
CA PHE A 26 14.10 17.79 10.35
C PHE A 26 15.21 17.67 9.30
N THR A 27 16.28 16.97 9.69
CA THR A 27 17.43 16.69 8.83
C THR A 27 17.25 15.31 8.18
N SER A 28 17.13 15.27 6.86
CA SER A 28 17.05 14.02 6.12
C SER A 28 18.43 13.36 5.96
N ILE A 29 18.47 12.06 5.66
CA ILE A 29 19.69 11.31 5.36
C ILE A 29 20.46 11.99 4.21
N ALA A 30 19.74 12.44 3.17
CA ALA A 30 20.36 13.15 2.03
C ALA A 30 21.00 14.49 2.43
N ALA A 31 20.34 15.26 3.29
CA ALA A 31 20.87 16.55 3.78
C ALA A 31 22.04 16.38 4.77
N ALA A 32 22.03 15.30 5.53
CA ALA A 32 23.08 14.97 6.50
C ALA A 32 24.31 14.30 5.88
N GLY A 33 24.20 13.82 4.64
CA GLY A 33 25.27 13.02 3.98
C GLY A 33 25.43 11.61 4.54
N GLY A 34 24.47 11.12 5.35
CA GLY A 34 24.46 9.78 5.93
C GLY A 34 23.48 9.63 7.09
N GLU A 35 23.28 8.40 7.54
CA GLU A 35 22.37 8.10 8.64
C GLU A 35 22.78 8.71 9.97
N ASP A 36 24.09 8.86 10.21
CA ASP A 36 24.61 9.38 11.48
C ASP A 36 24.24 10.84 11.74
N GLY A 37 24.15 11.65 10.70
CA GLY A 37 23.76 13.06 10.79
C GLY A 37 22.24 13.30 10.68
N ALA A 38 21.47 12.29 10.27
CA ALA A 38 20.04 12.41 10.07
C ALA A 38 19.25 12.32 11.39
N ASP A 39 18.07 12.92 11.42
CA ASP A 39 17.17 12.80 12.56
C ASP A 39 16.44 11.46 12.57
N GLY A 40 16.38 10.82 13.75
CA GLY A 40 15.46 9.74 14.02
C GLY A 40 14.03 10.29 14.15
N ILE A 41 13.08 9.66 13.46
CA ILE A 41 11.68 10.08 13.49
C ILE A 41 10.76 8.95 13.93
N ARG A 42 9.71 9.30 14.70
CA ARG A 42 8.59 8.43 15.00
C ARG A 42 7.34 9.01 14.36
N ILE A 43 6.68 8.21 13.54
CA ILE A 43 5.38 8.55 12.95
C ILE A 43 4.30 7.92 13.83
N THR A 44 3.34 8.74 14.27
CA THR A 44 2.19 8.28 15.05
C THR A 44 0.90 8.61 14.30
N GLY A 45 -0.12 7.76 14.47
CA GLY A 45 -1.41 7.97 13.80
C GLY A 45 -1.35 7.88 12.27
N ALA A 46 -0.42 7.11 11.73
CA ALA A 46 -0.41 6.80 10.31
C ALA A 46 -1.62 5.95 9.92
N ARG A 47 -2.10 6.14 8.70
CA ARG A 47 -3.19 5.36 8.12
C ARG A 47 -2.69 4.66 6.87
N LEU A 48 -3.01 3.38 6.76
CA LEU A 48 -2.84 2.62 5.55
C LEU A 48 -4.18 2.62 4.81
N GLN A 49 -4.15 2.96 3.53
CA GLN A 49 -5.32 3.00 2.66
C GLN A 49 -4.94 2.41 1.31
N MET A 50 -5.87 1.77 0.64
CA MET A 50 -5.64 1.32 -0.74
C MET A 50 -5.77 2.51 -1.70
N ASN A 51 -4.74 2.71 -2.51
CA ASN A 51 -4.80 3.65 -3.63
C ASN A 51 -5.15 2.86 -4.89
N GLU A 52 -6.32 3.16 -5.46
CA GLU A 52 -6.86 2.46 -6.60
C GLU A 52 -7.17 3.45 -7.73
N TYR A 53 -6.64 3.18 -8.90
CA TYR A 53 -6.91 3.98 -10.10
C TYR A 53 -6.71 3.16 -11.38
N TRP A 54 -7.28 3.63 -12.49
CA TRP A 54 -7.08 3.04 -13.80
C TRP A 54 -5.88 3.70 -14.49
N ASP A 55 -4.93 2.89 -14.96
CA ASP A 55 -3.77 3.37 -15.72
C ASP A 55 -4.15 3.74 -17.18
N ALA A 56 -3.18 4.25 -17.94
CA ALA A 56 -3.38 4.62 -19.36
C ALA A 56 -3.79 3.43 -20.25
N ASN A 57 -3.50 2.20 -19.82
CA ASN A 57 -3.86 0.98 -20.51
C ASN A 57 -5.18 0.38 -20.01
N MET A 58 -5.95 1.14 -19.23
CA MET A 58 -7.22 0.72 -18.63
C MET A 58 -7.08 -0.51 -17.71
N ARG A 59 -5.92 -0.68 -17.06
CA ARG A 59 -5.70 -1.69 -16.02
C ARG A 59 -5.88 -1.05 -14.65
N LEU A 60 -6.60 -1.76 -13.78
CA LEU A 60 -6.76 -1.33 -12.38
C LEU A 60 -5.42 -1.51 -11.65
N VAL A 61 -4.87 -0.39 -11.19
CA VAL A 61 -3.70 -0.35 -10.32
C VAL A 61 -4.19 -0.20 -8.89
N SER A 62 -3.77 -1.11 -8.02
CA SER A 62 -4.14 -1.12 -6.60
C SER A 62 -2.88 -1.37 -5.78
N TYR A 63 -2.57 -0.47 -4.84
CA TYR A 63 -1.42 -0.63 -3.94
C TYR A 63 -1.67 0.05 -2.59
N PRO A 64 -1.07 -0.47 -1.51
CA PRO A 64 -1.16 0.15 -0.20
C PRO A 64 -0.40 1.47 -0.16
N ARG A 65 -1.04 2.51 0.38
CA ARG A 65 -0.46 3.83 0.62
C ARG A 65 -0.52 4.17 2.09
N ILE A 66 0.62 4.49 2.67
CA ILE A 66 0.70 5.02 4.03
C ILE A 66 0.63 6.54 3.95
N SER A 67 -0.26 7.12 4.74
CA SER A 67 -0.34 8.56 4.94
C SER A 67 -0.25 8.89 6.43
N ALA A 68 0.57 9.88 6.74
CA ALA A 68 0.74 10.39 8.09
C ALA A 68 0.81 11.91 8.05
N SER A 69 0.25 12.56 9.05
CA SER A 69 0.28 14.02 9.18
C SER A 69 1.22 14.49 10.30
N PHE A 70 1.60 13.57 11.18
CA PHE A 70 2.40 13.89 12.36
C PHE A 70 3.64 13.01 12.44
N ALA A 71 4.77 13.64 12.76
CA ALA A 71 6.01 12.96 13.05
C ALA A 71 6.74 13.72 14.20
N GLN A 72 7.45 12.98 15.02
CA GLN A 72 8.24 13.50 16.13
C GLN A 72 9.68 13.08 15.98
N LYS A 73 10.61 13.97 16.32
CA LYS A 73 12.01 13.57 16.49
C LYS A 73 12.12 12.66 17.71
N VAL A 74 12.91 11.62 17.55
CA VAL A 74 13.28 10.71 18.63
C VAL A 74 14.78 10.61 18.71
N ARG A 75 15.27 10.31 19.89
CA ARG A 75 16.70 10.06 20.10
C ARG A 75 17.08 8.77 19.36
N LYS A 76 18.30 8.71 18.83
CA LYS A 76 18.77 7.54 18.07
C LYS A 76 18.80 6.26 18.89
N ASP A 77 19.15 6.37 20.18
CA ASP A 77 19.13 5.25 21.12
C ASP A 77 17.71 4.74 21.44
N GLU A 78 16.69 5.56 21.22
CA GLU A 78 15.27 5.22 21.36
C GLU A 78 14.62 4.79 20.04
N LEU A 79 15.33 4.92 18.93
CA LEU A 79 14.81 4.56 17.62
C LEU A 79 14.62 3.05 17.53
N ARG A 80 13.38 2.66 17.23
CA ARG A 80 13.04 1.28 16.88
C ARG A 80 12.54 1.30 15.45
N PRO A 81 13.28 0.74 14.50
CA PRO A 81 12.90 0.70 13.09
C PRO A 81 11.78 -0.33 12.87
N GLU A 82 10.61 -0.05 13.41
CA GLU A 82 9.44 -0.89 13.36
C GLU A 82 8.29 -0.14 12.69
N ALA A 83 7.58 -0.81 11.80
CA ALA A 83 6.33 -0.34 11.23
C ALA A 83 5.25 -1.39 11.51
N THR A 84 4.55 -1.24 12.63
CA THR A 84 3.51 -2.18 13.07
C THR A 84 2.12 -1.64 12.81
N PHE A 85 1.14 -2.54 12.72
CA PHE A 85 -0.27 -2.22 12.59
C PHE A 85 -1.14 -3.12 13.46
N THR A 86 -2.33 -2.63 13.75
CA THR A 86 -3.46 -3.43 14.24
C THR A 86 -4.67 -3.05 13.39
N VAL A 87 -5.43 -4.03 12.96
CA VAL A 87 -6.58 -3.84 12.09
C VAL A 87 -7.74 -4.75 12.48
N GLU A 88 -8.95 -4.22 12.40
CA GLU A 88 -10.18 -4.99 12.40
C GLU A 88 -10.66 -5.10 10.95
N MET A 89 -10.97 -6.31 10.50
CA MET A 89 -11.32 -6.60 9.12
C MET A 89 -12.24 -7.80 9.03
N VAL A 90 -12.95 -7.92 7.92
CA VAL A 90 -13.65 -9.14 7.57
C VAL A 90 -12.76 -9.99 6.67
N VAL A 91 -12.65 -11.28 6.96
CA VAL A 91 -11.91 -12.24 6.12
C VAL A 91 -12.67 -12.44 4.81
N GLY A 92 -12.09 -11.97 3.70
CA GLY A 92 -12.69 -12.11 2.39
C GLY A 92 -12.34 -13.42 1.70
N SER A 93 -11.07 -13.80 1.73
CA SER A 93 -10.56 -15.07 1.23
C SER A 93 -9.17 -15.33 1.81
N GLN A 94 -8.76 -16.58 1.84
CA GLN A 94 -7.44 -16.98 2.29
C GLN A 94 -6.98 -18.23 1.57
N GLY A 95 -5.65 -18.38 1.40
CA GLY A 95 -5.08 -19.55 0.76
C GLY A 95 -3.57 -19.41 0.49
N TYR A 96 -2.96 -20.52 0.10
CA TYR A 96 -1.59 -20.53 -0.36
C TYR A 96 -1.46 -19.79 -1.69
N MET A 97 -0.37 -19.05 -1.84
CA MET A 97 -0.11 -18.25 -3.04
C MET A 97 0.49 -19.12 -4.15
N GLU A 98 -0.08 -18.96 -5.34
CA GLU A 98 0.40 -19.59 -6.57
C GLU A 98 0.60 -18.53 -7.66
N ASN A 99 1.52 -18.77 -8.56
CA ASN A 99 1.70 -17.93 -9.74
C ASN A 99 0.67 -18.27 -10.82
N ALA A 100 0.69 -17.57 -11.94
CA ALA A 100 -0.25 -17.80 -13.06
C ALA A 100 -0.16 -19.21 -13.69
N GLU A 101 0.91 -19.94 -13.42
CA GLU A 101 1.18 -21.30 -13.92
C GLU A 101 0.82 -22.38 -12.89
N GLY A 102 0.30 -21.97 -11.71
CA GLY A 102 -0.04 -22.87 -10.60
C GLY A 102 1.16 -23.31 -9.74
N ALA A 103 2.33 -22.73 -9.96
CA ALA A 103 3.49 -23.02 -9.12
C ALA A 103 3.45 -22.21 -7.81
N PRO A 104 3.88 -22.80 -6.67
CA PRO A 104 3.86 -22.12 -5.39
C PRO A 104 4.78 -20.89 -5.36
N ILE A 105 4.28 -19.79 -4.80
CA ILE A 105 5.10 -18.62 -4.52
C ILE A 105 5.70 -18.83 -3.13
N VAL A 106 7.03 -18.81 -3.04
CA VAL A 106 7.77 -19.04 -1.80
C VAL A 106 8.42 -17.76 -1.27
N ASP A 107 8.73 -17.73 0.01
CA ASP A 107 9.55 -16.72 0.66
C ASP A 107 11.06 -16.98 0.46
N GLU A 108 11.91 -16.17 1.11
CA GLU A 108 13.37 -16.30 1.05
C GLU A 108 13.89 -17.62 1.68
N ASP A 109 13.11 -18.19 2.59
CA ASP A 109 13.42 -19.46 3.28
C ASP A 109 12.87 -20.69 2.54
N GLY A 110 12.16 -20.49 1.42
CA GLY A 110 11.58 -21.56 0.59
C GLY A 110 10.20 -22.04 1.07
N ASN A 111 9.58 -21.38 2.06
CA ASN A 111 8.24 -21.72 2.53
C ASN A 111 7.18 -21.09 1.61
N GLN A 112 6.13 -21.85 1.30
CA GLN A 112 5.04 -21.31 0.49
C GLN A 112 4.31 -20.18 1.23
N LYS A 113 4.18 -19.02 0.57
CA LYS A 113 3.47 -17.87 1.13
C LYS A 113 1.97 -18.15 1.24
N TYR A 114 1.37 -17.67 2.33
CA TYR A 114 -0.06 -17.75 2.58
C TYR A 114 -0.66 -16.34 2.57
N GLU A 115 -1.61 -16.09 1.69
CA GLU A 115 -2.31 -14.81 1.56
C GLU A 115 -3.67 -14.84 2.27
N LEU A 116 -3.97 -13.78 2.98
CA LEU A 116 -5.30 -13.48 3.49
C LEU A 116 -5.77 -12.16 2.91
N VAL A 117 -6.93 -12.14 2.30
CA VAL A 117 -7.57 -10.92 1.81
C VAL A 117 -8.50 -10.39 2.89
N GLY A 118 -8.14 -9.25 3.47
CA GLY A 118 -8.96 -8.54 4.42
C GLY A 118 -9.83 -7.48 3.75
N LEU A 119 -11.08 -7.44 4.12
CA LEU A 119 -12.05 -6.41 3.77
C LEU A 119 -12.15 -5.44 4.95
N ILE A 120 -11.63 -4.23 4.79
CA ILE A 120 -11.52 -3.24 5.86
C ILE A 120 -12.56 -2.14 5.64
N PRO A 121 -13.63 -2.09 6.43
CA PRO A 121 -14.58 -0.99 6.39
C PRO A 121 -13.91 0.33 6.78
N MET A 122 -14.16 1.36 5.99
CA MET A 122 -13.60 2.68 6.15
C MET A 122 -14.73 3.71 6.33
N TYR A 123 -14.38 4.88 6.82
CA TYR A 123 -15.34 5.97 6.99
C TYR A 123 -16.05 6.32 5.65
N GLY A 124 -17.37 6.52 5.70
CA GLY A 124 -18.21 6.93 4.56
C GLY A 124 -18.57 5.78 3.63
N ASP A 125 -18.97 4.64 4.17
CA ASP A 125 -19.42 3.44 3.46
C ASP A 125 -18.41 2.89 2.42
N ARG A 126 -17.13 3.17 2.65
CA ARG A 126 -16.03 2.67 1.84
C ARG A 126 -15.49 1.37 2.41
N ILE A 127 -14.98 0.54 1.53
CA ILE A 127 -14.27 -0.67 1.90
C ILE A 127 -12.96 -0.77 1.13
N ASP A 128 -11.88 -1.05 1.85
CA ASP A 128 -10.58 -1.34 1.26
C ASP A 128 -10.37 -2.86 1.23
N LYS A 129 -9.92 -3.37 0.09
CA LYS A 129 -9.55 -4.78 -0.08
C LYS A 129 -8.03 -4.88 0.01
N VAL A 130 -7.53 -5.41 1.11
CA VAL A 130 -6.10 -5.45 1.42
C VAL A 130 -5.61 -6.89 1.43
N LYS A 131 -4.48 -7.13 0.79
CA LYS A 131 -3.79 -8.42 0.81
C LYS A 131 -2.77 -8.43 1.92
N PHE A 132 -2.86 -9.43 2.77
CA PHE A 132 -1.93 -9.70 3.85
C PHE A 132 -1.19 -11.00 3.59
N VAL A 133 0.04 -11.09 4.05
CA VAL A 133 0.84 -12.33 4.03
C VAL A 133 1.04 -12.79 5.46
N CYS A 134 0.84 -14.07 5.75
CA CYS A 134 1.11 -14.62 7.07
C CYS A 134 2.62 -14.81 7.26
N ALA A 135 3.13 -14.44 8.45
CA ALA A 135 4.55 -14.34 8.73
C ALA A 135 5.29 -15.69 8.73
N ASN A 136 4.61 -16.74 9.16
CA ASN A 136 5.21 -18.09 9.33
C ASN A 136 4.11 -19.13 9.49
N GLU A 137 4.53 -20.41 9.54
CA GLU A 137 3.64 -21.56 9.62
C GLU A 137 2.72 -21.54 10.88
N ASN A 138 3.23 -21.09 12.02
CA ASN A 138 2.40 -20.98 13.24
C ASN A 138 1.25 -19.99 13.05
N VAL A 139 1.50 -18.86 12.40
CA VAL A 139 0.47 -17.85 12.08
C VAL A 139 -0.49 -18.42 11.03
N ILE A 140 0.00 -19.12 10.01
CA ILE A 140 -0.83 -19.78 8.99
C ILE A 140 -1.79 -20.77 9.67
N ASN A 141 -1.27 -21.65 10.50
CA ASN A 141 -2.07 -22.64 11.21
C ASN A 141 -3.13 -21.99 12.13
N ALA A 142 -2.75 -20.93 12.84
CA ALA A 142 -3.68 -20.20 13.69
C ALA A 142 -4.80 -19.53 12.86
N VAL A 143 -4.49 -18.92 11.73
CA VAL A 143 -5.44 -18.31 10.82
C VAL A 143 -6.39 -19.36 10.23
N GLN A 144 -5.86 -20.46 9.69
CA GLN A 144 -6.65 -21.54 9.11
C GLN A 144 -7.58 -22.21 10.11
N THR A 145 -7.14 -22.34 11.37
CA THR A 145 -7.92 -23.01 12.42
C THR A 145 -9.02 -22.12 12.97
N ASN A 146 -8.78 -20.82 13.11
CA ASN A 146 -9.63 -19.96 13.90
C ASN A 146 -10.45 -18.96 13.06
N TRP A 147 -10.03 -18.63 11.83
CA TRP A 147 -10.66 -17.59 11.04
C TRP A 147 -11.25 -18.17 9.75
N GLN A 148 -12.54 -17.92 9.55
CA GLN A 148 -13.25 -18.34 8.33
C GLN A 148 -13.60 -17.15 7.45
N ASN A 149 -13.87 -17.39 6.17
CA ASN A 149 -14.37 -16.36 5.27
C ASN A 149 -15.69 -15.79 5.80
N GLY A 150 -15.75 -14.47 5.91
CA GLY A 150 -16.90 -13.76 6.48
C GLY A 150 -16.73 -13.39 7.95
N ASP A 151 -15.78 -13.97 8.67
CA ASP A 151 -15.52 -13.61 10.07
C ASP A 151 -14.96 -12.20 10.19
N THR A 152 -15.44 -11.45 11.19
CA THR A 152 -14.79 -10.20 11.62
C THR A 152 -13.68 -10.54 12.61
N VAL A 153 -12.46 -10.17 12.28
CA VAL A 153 -11.26 -10.53 13.05
C VAL A 153 -10.41 -9.32 13.36
N LYS A 154 -9.62 -9.42 14.42
CA LYS A 154 -8.62 -8.43 14.79
C LYS A 154 -7.23 -9.00 14.59
N ALA A 155 -6.51 -8.47 13.62
CA ALA A 155 -5.15 -8.86 13.28
C ALA A 155 -4.14 -7.80 13.69
N SER A 156 -2.92 -8.24 13.98
CA SER A 156 -1.76 -7.38 14.19
C SER A 156 -0.58 -7.88 13.35
N GLY A 157 0.31 -6.94 13.01
CA GLY A 157 1.44 -7.31 12.17
C GLY A 157 2.40 -6.16 11.92
N ARG A 158 3.22 -6.35 10.90
CA ARG A 158 4.24 -5.38 10.48
C ARG A 158 4.13 -5.08 8.99
N LEU A 159 4.59 -3.89 8.61
CA LEU A 159 4.74 -3.48 7.23
C LEU A 159 6.17 -3.77 6.77
N ASN A 160 6.33 -4.56 5.74
CA ASN A 160 7.61 -4.84 5.11
C ASN A 160 7.65 -4.10 3.76
N PHE A 161 8.02 -2.81 3.79
CA PHE A 161 8.12 -1.97 2.61
C PHE A 161 9.58 -1.67 2.35
N THR A 162 10.17 -2.42 1.44
CA THR A 162 11.58 -2.29 1.07
C THR A 162 11.74 -1.99 -0.40
N SER A 163 12.76 -1.24 -0.72
CA SER A 163 13.19 -1.00 -2.11
C SER A 163 14.68 -1.27 -2.22
N THR A 164 15.03 -2.25 -3.02
CA THR A 164 16.40 -2.62 -3.31
C THR A 164 16.75 -2.28 -4.75
N TYR A 165 18.00 -1.92 -4.98
CA TYR A 165 18.54 -1.67 -6.33
C TYR A 165 19.35 -2.88 -6.74
N GLU A 166 18.93 -3.51 -7.82
CA GLU A 166 19.64 -4.60 -8.46
C GLU A 166 20.31 -4.08 -9.74
N LYS A 167 21.60 -4.41 -9.91
CA LYS A 167 22.31 -4.17 -11.16
C LYS A 167 22.05 -5.34 -12.09
N VAL A 168 21.44 -5.06 -13.21
CA VAL A 168 21.21 -6.05 -14.27
C VAL A 168 22.17 -5.72 -15.42
N ILE A 169 22.95 -6.70 -15.83
CA ILE A 169 23.85 -6.59 -16.99
C ILE A 169 23.11 -7.19 -18.18
N ASP A 170 22.74 -6.33 -19.13
CA ASP A 170 22.17 -6.76 -20.41
C ASP A 170 23.35 -7.11 -21.34
N GLU A 171 23.57 -8.39 -21.58
CA GLU A 171 24.53 -8.86 -22.58
C GLU A 171 24.00 -8.56 -23.97
N GLN A 172 24.72 -7.74 -24.73
CA GLN A 172 24.43 -7.49 -26.15
C GLN A 172 25.08 -8.55 -27.02
N GLY A 173 24.45 -8.90 -28.14
CA GLY A 173 24.98 -9.91 -29.04
C GLY A 173 26.38 -9.54 -29.68
N PHE A 174 26.75 -8.25 -29.61
CA PHE A 174 28.09 -7.74 -29.86
C PHE A 174 28.25 -6.35 -29.21
N GLY A 175 29.48 -5.99 -28.83
CA GLY A 175 29.79 -4.71 -28.16
C GLY A 175 29.91 -4.84 -26.64
N GLU A 176 29.89 -3.70 -25.95
CA GLU A 176 29.97 -3.67 -24.49
C GLU A 176 28.60 -3.97 -23.85
N SER A 177 28.63 -4.69 -22.71
CA SER A 177 27.42 -4.94 -21.91
C SER A 177 26.87 -3.64 -21.36
N ILE A 178 25.55 -3.48 -21.35
CA ILE A 178 24.88 -2.32 -20.77
C ILE A 178 24.47 -2.64 -19.32
N GLU A 179 25.03 -1.89 -18.38
CA GLU A 179 24.63 -1.96 -16.99
C GLU A 179 23.36 -1.12 -16.77
N ARG A 180 22.28 -1.74 -16.29
CA ARG A 180 21.03 -1.09 -15.90
C ARG A 180 20.74 -1.30 -14.43
N SER A 181 20.18 -0.29 -13.80
CA SER A 181 19.66 -0.42 -12.43
C SER A 181 18.17 -0.75 -12.48
N ARG A 182 17.79 -1.84 -11.82
CA ARG A 182 16.38 -2.21 -11.60
C ARG A 182 16.04 -1.99 -10.13
N THR A 183 14.95 -1.29 -9.86
CA THR A 183 14.41 -1.16 -8.50
C THR A 183 13.41 -2.27 -8.26
N ILE A 184 13.67 -3.11 -7.26
CA ILE A 184 12.73 -4.10 -6.76
C ILE A 184 12.08 -3.51 -5.50
N THR A 185 10.77 -3.36 -5.53
CA THR A 185 10.00 -2.86 -4.38
C THR A 185 9.11 -3.97 -3.84
N VAL A 186 9.35 -4.37 -2.60
CA VAL A 186 8.48 -5.27 -1.84
C VAL A 186 7.55 -4.42 -0.96
N ARG A 187 6.28 -4.75 -0.95
CA ARG A 187 5.24 -4.07 -0.15
C ARG A 187 4.34 -5.11 0.49
N ASP A 188 4.92 -5.90 1.38
CA ASP A 188 4.18 -6.92 2.10
C ASP A 188 3.60 -6.34 3.39
N ILE A 189 2.32 -6.58 3.62
CA ILE A 189 1.63 -6.31 4.88
C ILE A 189 1.54 -7.66 5.59
N VAL A 190 2.38 -7.84 6.61
CA VAL A 190 2.64 -9.16 7.20
C VAL A 190 1.86 -9.31 8.49
N ILE A 191 0.93 -10.27 8.56
CA ILE A 191 0.25 -10.66 9.81
C ILE A 191 1.23 -11.47 10.66
N THR A 192 1.46 -11.03 11.88
CA THR A 192 2.31 -11.72 12.87
C THR A 192 1.50 -12.28 14.03
N GLY A 193 0.21 -11.95 14.13
CA GLY A 193 -0.70 -12.44 15.16
C GLY A 193 -2.08 -11.78 15.09
N GLY A 194 -2.91 -12.10 16.04
CA GLY A 194 -4.27 -11.56 16.15
C GLY A 194 -5.04 -12.21 17.29
N LEU A 195 -6.30 -11.85 17.43
CA LEU A 195 -7.21 -12.54 18.35
C LEU A 195 -7.63 -13.87 17.71
N PRO A 196 -7.51 -15.00 18.44
CA PRO A 196 -7.90 -16.30 17.89
C PRO A 196 -9.42 -16.38 17.67
N THR A 197 -10.21 -15.74 18.52
CA THR A 197 -11.67 -15.76 18.43
C THR A 197 -12.15 -14.60 17.56
N PRO A 198 -12.97 -14.83 16.52
CA PRO A 198 -13.64 -13.78 15.78
C PRO A 198 -14.48 -12.86 16.68
N LEU A 199 -14.67 -11.63 16.24
CA LEU A 199 -15.54 -10.66 16.92
C LEU A 199 -17.01 -11.02 16.64
N GLU A 200 -17.86 -10.84 17.62
CA GLU A 200 -19.29 -11.19 17.56
C GLU A 200 -20.18 -10.02 17.97
N GLY A 201 -21.48 -10.14 17.68
CA GLY A 201 -22.50 -9.18 18.08
C GLY A 201 -22.29 -7.81 17.45
N GLU A 202 -22.34 -6.75 18.24
CA GLU A 202 -22.20 -5.36 17.79
C GLU A 202 -20.78 -5.00 17.29
N PHE A 203 -19.79 -5.85 17.56
CA PHE A 203 -18.42 -5.67 17.10
C PHE A 203 -18.13 -6.37 15.78
N ALA A 204 -19.06 -7.18 15.27
CA ALA A 204 -18.93 -7.88 14.00
C ALA A 204 -19.66 -7.13 12.89
N TYR A 205 -19.04 -7.07 11.72
CA TYR A 205 -19.69 -6.55 10.51
C TYR A 205 -20.65 -7.59 9.93
N THR A 206 -21.83 -7.15 9.55
CA THR A 206 -22.82 -8.02 8.90
C THR A 206 -22.48 -8.25 7.44
N SER A 207 -22.90 -9.40 6.90
CA SER A 207 -22.72 -9.71 5.48
C SER A 207 -23.38 -8.67 4.58
N ASP A 208 -24.52 -8.10 4.99
CA ASP A 208 -25.24 -7.08 4.20
C ASP A 208 -24.46 -5.78 4.13
N GLU A 209 -23.87 -5.32 5.24
CA GLU A 209 -22.99 -4.13 5.25
C GLU A 209 -21.79 -4.30 4.34
N ILE A 210 -21.12 -5.46 4.41
CA ILE A 210 -19.96 -5.76 3.59
C ILE A 210 -20.33 -5.86 2.11
N ASN A 211 -21.42 -6.57 1.78
CA ASN A 211 -21.89 -6.70 0.40
C ASN A 211 -22.27 -5.35 -0.21
N LYS A 212 -22.96 -4.51 0.54
CA LYS A 212 -23.29 -3.14 0.13
C LYS A 212 -22.01 -2.33 -0.14
N ALA A 213 -21.07 -2.32 0.80
CA ALA A 213 -19.81 -1.58 0.64
C ALA A 213 -18.97 -2.08 -0.54
N LEU A 214 -18.96 -3.40 -0.82
CA LEU A 214 -18.32 -3.98 -2.00
C LEU A 214 -19.01 -3.55 -3.30
N ALA A 215 -20.35 -3.51 -3.33
CA ALA A 215 -21.10 -3.04 -4.50
C ALA A 215 -20.82 -1.54 -4.76
N ASP A 216 -20.80 -0.70 -3.72
CA ASP A 216 -20.49 0.72 -3.81
C ASP A 216 -19.03 0.94 -4.27
N ARG A 217 -18.08 0.13 -3.79
CA ARG A 217 -16.71 0.15 -4.29
C ARG A 217 -16.63 -0.18 -5.77
N GLN A 218 -17.33 -1.23 -6.21
CA GLN A 218 -17.35 -1.63 -7.62
C GLN A 218 -17.95 -0.51 -8.50
N ALA A 219 -19.07 0.08 -8.10
CA ALA A 219 -19.69 1.19 -8.81
C ALA A 219 -18.76 2.40 -8.94
N ARG A 220 -18.02 2.72 -7.88
CA ARG A 220 -16.99 3.77 -7.90
C ARG A 220 -15.89 3.48 -8.90
N LEU A 221 -15.33 2.26 -8.87
CA LEU A 221 -14.26 1.86 -9.78
C LEU A 221 -14.71 1.89 -11.25
N GLU A 222 -15.94 1.47 -11.55
CA GLU A 222 -16.50 1.58 -12.91
C GLU A 222 -16.65 3.03 -13.35
N LYS A 223 -17.14 3.91 -12.49
CA LYS A 223 -17.21 5.35 -12.77
C LYS A 223 -15.83 5.96 -13.03
N ASP A 224 -14.84 5.59 -12.24
CA ASP A 224 -13.46 6.08 -12.40
C ASP A 224 -12.84 5.55 -13.69
N LYS A 225 -13.18 4.31 -14.12
CA LYS A 225 -12.77 3.74 -15.40
C LYS A 225 -13.28 4.56 -16.59
N VAL A 226 -14.56 4.92 -16.57
CA VAL A 226 -15.17 5.75 -17.61
C VAL A 226 -14.49 7.11 -17.68
N ASN A 227 -14.24 7.73 -16.53
CA ASN A 227 -13.56 9.03 -16.44
C ASN A 227 -12.11 8.97 -16.94
N ALA A 228 -11.37 7.90 -16.65
CA ALA A 228 -10.01 7.68 -17.16
C ALA A 228 -9.99 7.55 -18.68
N GLY A 229 -10.90 6.75 -19.25
CA GLY A 229 -11.03 6.59 -20.70
C GLY A 229 -11.37 7.88 -21.45
N SER A 230 -12.16 8.77 -20.82
CA SER A 230 -12.48 10.07 -21.39
C SER A 230 -11.28 11.02 -21.43
N LYS A 231 -10.43 11.00 -20.41
CA LYS A 231 -9.21 11.82 -20.33
C LYS A 231 -8.14 11.38 -21.36
N THR A 232 -8.01 10.08 -21.57
CA THR A 232 -7.05 9.53 -22.55
C THR A 232 -7.39 9.95 -23.98
N LYS A 233 -8.69 10.02 -24.31
CA LYS A 233 -9.15 10.50 -25.62
C LYS A 233 -8.91 11.99 -25.86
N ALA A 234 -8.92 12.81 -24.81
CA ALA A 234 -8.69 14.24 -24.89
C ALA A 234 -7.20 14.62 -25.08
N HIS A 235 -6.28 13.69 -24.80
CA HIS A 235 -4.83 13.91 -24.91
C HIS A 235 -4.19 13.33 -26.18
N GLN A 236 -4.96 12.78 -27.11
CA GLN A 236 -4.45 12.53 -28.46
C GLN A 236 -4.27 13.87 -29.16
N ALA A 237 -3.05 14.40 -29.13
CA ALA A 237 -2.68 15.56 -29.90
C ALA A 237 -3.03 15.35 -31.39
N PRO A 238 -3.49 16.38 -32.10
CA PRO A 238 -3.78 16.27 -33.54
C PRO A 238 -2.52 15.75 -34.22
N GLN A 239 -2.67 14.68 -35.02
CA GLN A 239 -1.60 14.18 -35.88
C GLN A 239 -1.07 15.34 -36.69
N ARG A 240 0.22 15.68 -36.49
CA ARG A 240 0.91 16.60 -37.34
C ARG A 240 0.89 15.99 -38.73
N SER A 241 0.16 16.66 -39.63
CA SER A 241 0.22 16.37 -41.06
C SER A 241 1.69 16.34 -41.47
N SER A 242 2.12 15.24 -42.08
CA SER A 242 3.45 15.14 -42.72
C SER A 242 3.56 16.25 -43.75
N PHE A 243 4.46 17.19 -43.51
CA PHE A 243 4.90 18.14 -44.55
C PHE A 243 5.63 17.33 -45.60
N ASN A 244 5.00 17.16 -46.74
CA ASN A 244 5.63 16.59 -47.94
C ASN A 244 6.46 17.72 -48.60
N LEU A 245 7.75 17.72 -48.33
CA LEU A 245 8.70 18.56 -49.12
C LEU A 245 8.94 17.79 -50.40
N GLY A 246 8.20 18.15 -51.45
CA GLY A 246 8.52 17.78 -52.81
C GLY A 246 9.82 18.48 -53.24
N PHE A 247 10.79 17.68 -53.62
CA PHE A 247 11.87 18.04 -54.55
C PHE A 247 11.78 17.09 -55.71
#